data_aaf0026992511464cf4552f036ab8f75
#
_entry.id   aaf0026992511464cf4552f036ab8f75
#
_cell.length_a   1.000
_cell.length_b   1.000
_cell.length_c   1.000
_cell.angle_alpha   90.00
_cell.angle_beta   90.00
_cell.angle_gamma   90.00
#
_symmetry.space_group_name_H-M   'P 1'
#
loop_
_entity.id
_entity.type
_entity.pdbx_description
1 polymer ?
#
loop_
_entity_poly.entity_id
_entity_poly.type
_entity_poly.pdbx_seq_one_letter_code
_entity_poly.pdbx_strand_id
1 'polypeptide(L)'
;MTQFSKTLFPGEGESVQIGTTTHTTFKAVGKETDNRIGLFEHRMKPGAPGAAPHIHRHQLEAFYVLEGTVEIFINGEHVAAPAGTYIQVPEDVPHGFHNPFDKEAVMLIFFSPGQNREEYFRRLGALYANGRRASEQELIDLMADFDQFEVEYTGNVPGWGRH
;
A
#
# COMPACT_ATOMS: atom_id res chain seq x y z
N MET A 1 -25.99 -10.39 -0.79
CA MET A 1 -25.60 -8.97 -0.99
C MET A 1 -25.95 -8.58 -2.41
N THR A 2 -26.49 -7.38 -2.61
CA THR A 2 -26.83 -6.89 -3.94
C THR A 2 -25.52 -6.49 -4.63
N GLN A 3 -25.08 -7.25 -5.63
CA GLN A 3 -23.99 -6.81 -6.49
C GLN A 3 -24.48 -5.61 -7.30
N PHE A 4 -23.71 -4.52 -7.29
CA PHE A 4 -24.01 -3.33 -8.06
C PHE A 4 -22.84 -2.98 -8.97
N SER A 5 -23.17 -2.45 -10.14
CA SER A 5 -22.14 -1.89 -11.03
C SER A 5 -21.67 -0.54 -10.47
N LYS A 6 -20.37 -0.30 -10.49
CA LYS A 6 -19.74 0.94 -10.02
C LYS A 6 -18.88 1.53 -11.13
N THR A 7 -18.98 2.82 -11.33
CA THR A 7 -18.10 3.59 -12.22
C THR A 7 -17.50 4.73 -11.42
N LEU A 8 -16.19 4.86 -11.47
CA LEU A 8 -15.45 6.01 -10.93
C LEU A 8 -14.62 6.64 -12.04
N PHE A 9 -14.84 7.92 -12.27
CA PHE A 9 -14.02 8.70 -13.20
C PHE A 9 -12.66 9.09 -12.57
N PRO A 10 -11.72 9.61 -13.35
CA PRO A 10 -10.44 10.06 -12.81
C PRO A 10 -10.60 10.99 -11.59
N GLY A 11 -9.88 10.71 -10.52
CA GLY A 11 -9.94 11.45 -9.26
C GLY A 11 -11.10 11.11 -8.32
N GLU A 12 -12.07 10.30 -8.76
CA GLU A 12 -13.20 9.90 -7.92
C GLU A 12 -12.87 8.70 -7.03
N GLY A 13 -13.56 8.62 -5.93
CA GLY A 13 -13.47 7.60 -4.88
C GLY A 13 -13.21 8.21 -3.51
N GLU A 14 -13.54 7.47 -2.46
CA GLU A 14 -13.11 7.82 -1.11
C GLU A 14 -11.58 7.86 -1.06
N SER A 15 -11.00 8.79 -0.32
CA SER A 15 -9.55 8.92 -0.23
C SER A 15 -9.07 9.18 1.18
N VAL A 16 -7.83 8.80 1.45
CA VAL A 16 -7.15 8.96 2.73
C VAL A 16 -5.76 9.56 2.49
N GLN A 17 -5.43 10.57 3.28
CA GLN A 17 -4.07 11.11 3.37
C GLN A 17 -3.29 10.32 4.42
N ILE A 18 -2.12 9.80 4.06
CA ILE A 18 -1.20 9.09 4.97
C ILE A 18 0.04 9.95 5.14
N GLY A 19 0.20 10.52 6.33
CA GLY A 19 1.26 11.49 6.58
C GLY A 19 1.17 12.70 5.65
N THR A 20 2.31 13.19 5.18
CA THR A 20 2.39 14.36 4.29
C THR A 20 2.70 14.01 2.83
N THR A 21 3.06 12.76 2.56
CA THR A 21 3.64 12.35 1.28
C THR A 21 2.80 11.37 0.48
N THR A 22 1.78 10.75 1.08
CA THR A 22 1.04 9.68 0.43
C THR A 22 -0.46 9.94 0.48
N HIS A 23 -1.13 9.72 -0.65
CA HIS A 23 -2.58 9.84 -0.80
C HIS A 23 -3.11 8.56 -1.47
N THR A 24 -4.08 7.91 -0.82
CA THR A 24 -4.66 6.66 -1.30
C THR A 24 -6.14 6.86 -1.63
N THR A 25 -6.54 6.54 -2.86
CA THR A 25 -7.93 6.62 -3.33
C THR A 25 -8.48 5.21 -3.52
N PHE A 26 -9.65 4.93 -2.96
CA PHE A 26 -10.29 3.62 -3.01
C PHE A 26 -11.08 3.47 -4.31
N LYS A 27 -10.70 2.53 -5.16
CA LYS A 27 -11.38 2.23 -6.43
C LYS A 27 -12.36 1.07 -6.28
N ALA A 28 -11.96 0.00 -5.60
CA ALA A 28 -12.85 -1.09 -5.20
C ALA A 28 -12.49 -1.55 -3.79
N VAL A 29 -13.48 -1.87 -2.99
CA VAL A 29 -13.29 -2.34 -1.63
C VAL A 29 -13.91 -3.73 -1.44
N GLY A 30 -13.38 -4.51 -0.50
CA GLY A 30 -13.83 -5.88 -0.26
C GLY A 30 -15.33 -5.99 -0.02
N LYS A 31 -15.89 -5.06 0.72
CA LYS A 31 -17.32 -4.95 1.02
C LYS A 31 -18.22 -4.83 -0.23
N GLU A 32 -17.72 -4.20 -1.30
CA GLU A 32 -18.46 -4.00 -2.56
C GLU A 32 -18.27 -5.15 -3.55
N THR A 33 -17.24 -5.96 -3.38
CA THR A 33 -16.81 -6.99 -4.32
C THR A 33 -17.02 -8.42 -3.78
N ASP A 34 -17.81 -8.56 -2.72
CA ASP A 34 -17.97 -9.85 -2.02
C ASP A 34 -16.61 -10.42 -1.56
N ASN A 35 -15.77 -9.57 -1.03
CA ASN A 35 -14.41 -9.84 -0.58
C ASN A 35 -13.45 -10.40 -1.65
N ARG A 36 -13.79 -10.28 -2.93
CA ARG A 36 -12.94 -10.83 -4.00
C ARG A 36 -11.70 -10.00 -4.22
N ILE A 37 -11.85 -8.66 -4.23
CA ILE A 37 -10.77 -7.73 -4.49
C ILE A 37 -10.84 -6.47 -3.62
N GLY A 38 -9.67 -5.89 -3.38
CA GLY A 38 -9.47 -4.49 -3.01
C GLY A 38 -8.58 -3.83 -4.06
N LEU A 39 -8.93 -2.64 -4.53
CA LEU A 39 -8.16 -1.89 -5.52
C LEU A 39 -8.02 -0.44 -5.06
N PHE A 40 -6.78 0.04 -4.99
CA PHE A 40 -6.42 1.34 -4.46
C PHE A 40 -5.45 2.05 -5.41
N GLU A 41 -5.71 3.31 -5.70
CA GLU A 41 -4.75 4.18 -6.37
C GLU A 41 -3.90 4.87 -5.30
N HIS A 42 -2.60 4.68 -5.36
CA HIS A 42 -1.64 5.12 -4.37
C HIS A 42 -0.69 6.14 -5.01
N ARG A 43 -0.78 7.38 -4.53
CA ARG A 43 0.02 8.50 -5.04
C ARG A 43 1.07 8.89 -4.00
N MET A 44 2.33 8.86 -4.39
CA MET A 44 3.48 9.09 -3.53
C MET A 44 4.32 10.27 -4.02
N LYS A 45 4.45 11.29 -3.20
CA LYS A 45 5.40 12.39 -3.44
C LYS A 45 6.85 11.91 -3.38
N PRO A 46 7.81 12.68 -3.92
CA PRO A 46 9.23 12.43 -3.71
C PRO A 46 9.57 12.17 -2.24
N GLY A 47 10.36 11.13 -1.98
CA GLY A 47 10.78 10.76 -0.63
C GLY A 47 9.71 10.07 0.24
N ALA A 48 8.56 9.69 -0.33
CA ALA A 48 7.54 8.95 0.41
C ALA A 48 8.08 7.60 0.90
N PRO A 49 7.97 7.28 2.22
CA PRO A 49 8.56 6.07 2.80
C PRO A 49 7.81 4.79 2.38
N GLY A 50 6.58 4.91 1.87
CA GLY A 50 5.77 3.78 1.44
C GLY A 50 5.49 2.76 2.54
N ALA A 51 5.62 1.48 2.21
CA ALA A 51 5.46 0.36 3.13
C ALA A 51 6.80 -0.38 3.30
N ALA A 52 7.24 -0.50 4.56
CA ALA A 52 8.42 -1.31 4.90
C ALA A 52 8.19 -2.80 4.58
N PRO A 53 9.25 -3.60 4.43
CA PRO A 53 9.15 -5.00 4.10
C PRO A 53 8.25 -5.79 5.04
N HIS A 54 7.30 -6.50 4.47
CA HIS A 54 6.30 -7.30 5.16
C HIS A 54 5.84 -8.49 4.30
N ILE A 55 5.03 -9.35 4.88
CA ILE A 55 4.35 -10.45 4.19
C ILE A 55 2.84 -10.37 4.45
N HIS A 56 2.07 -10.94 3.53
CA HIS A 56 0.68 -11.33 3.73
C HIS A 56 0.59 -12.85 3.74
N ARG A 57 -0.20 -13.43 4.65
CA ARG A 57 -0.35 -14.89 4.75
C ARG A 57 -1.54 -15.41 3.98
N HIS A 58 -2.51 -14.56 3.70
CA HIS A 58 -3.81 -14.93 3.11
C HIS A 58 -4.26 -13.98 2.00
N GLN A 59 -3.35 -13.14 1.49
CA GLN A 59 -3.61 -12.21 0.40
C GLN A 59 -2.51 -12.28 -0.66
N LEU A 60 -2.93 -12.34 -1.90
CA LEU A 60 -2.09 -11.93 -3.02
C LEU A 60 -2.13 -10.40 -3.11
N GLU A 61 -0.98 -9.77 -3.26
CA GLU A 61 -0.86 -8.35 -3.57
C GLU A 61 -0.24 -8.17 -4.96
N ALA A 62 -0.71 -7.17 -5.70
CA ALA A 62 -0.10 -6.82 -6.98
C ALA A 62 -0.04 -5.31 -7.16
N PHE A 63 0.97 -4.87 -7.91
CA PHE A 63 1.22 -3.47 -8.23
C PHE A 63 1.18 -3.24 -9.73
N TYR A 64 0.60 -2.13 -10.14
CA TYR A 64 0.72 -1.63 -11.50
C TYR A 64 1.07 -0.15 -11.45
N VAL A 65 2.25 0.21 -11.94
CA VAL A 65 2.73 1.60 -11.92
C VAL A 65 2.08 2.38 -13.05
N LEU A 66 1.37 3.45 -12.71
CA LEU A 66 0.67 4.32 -13.66
C LEU A 66 1.52 5.50 -14.09
N GLU A 67 2.24 6.14 -13.15
CA GLU A 67 3.03 7.34 -13.39
C GLU A 67 4.33 7.30 -12.59
N GLY A 68 5.40 7.87 -13.13
CA GLY A 68 6.69 7.95 -12.45
C GLY A 68 7.41 6.62 -12.34
N THR A 69 8.16 6.45 -11.27
CA THR A 69 8.89 5.22 -10.95
C THR A 69 8.74 4.94 -9.46
N VAL A 70 8.45 3.70 -9.10
CA VAL A 70 8.38 3.23 -7.72
C VAL A 70 9.53 2.26 -7.49
N GLU A 71 10.22 2.34 -6.38
CA GLU A 71 11.12 1.27 -5.97
C GLU A 71 10.34 0.21 -5.19
N ILE A 72 10.34 -1.01 -5.70
CA ILE A 72 9.69 -2.18 -5.10
C ILE A 72 10.77 -3.11 -4.56
N PHE A 73 10.70 -3.41 -3.27
CA PHE A 73 11.46 -4.51 -2.67
C PHE A 73 10.64 -5.79 -2.79
N ILE A 74 11.23 -6.83 -3.31
CA ILE A 74 10.59 -8.14 -3.43
C ILE A 74 11.61 -9.25 -3.25
N ASN A 75 11.37 -10.14 -2.30
CA ASN A 75 12.18 -11.33 -2.02
C ASN A 75 13.70 -11.05 -1.95
N GLY A 76 14.09 -9.96 -1.30
CA GLY A 76 15.49 -9.57 -1.10
C GLY A 76 16.08 -8.65 -2.16
N GLU A 77 15.36 -8.37 -3.24
CA GLU A 77 15.83 -7.52 -4.34
C GLU A 77 15.07 -6.19 -4.42
N HIS A 78 15.76 -5.13 -4.82
CA HIS A 78 15.18 -3.82 -5.12
C HIS A 78 15.00 -3.66 -6.62
N VAL A 79 13.79 -3.34 -7.06
CA VAL A 79 13.41 -3.15 -8.45
C VAL A 79 12.90 -1.74 -8.67
N ALA A 80 13.58 -0.95 -9.48
CA ALA A 80 13.05 0.33 -9.95
C ALA A 80 12.00 0.05 -11.03
N ALA A 81 10.73 0.25 -10.71
CA ALA A 81 9.58 -0.06 -11.54
C ALA A 81 9.02 1.22 -12.19
N PRO A 82 9.30 1.51 -13.47
CA PRO A 82 8.72 2.64 -14.18
C PRO A 82 7.25 2.40 -14.55
N ALA A 83 6.56 3.46 -14.98
CA ALA A 83 5.19 3.38 -15.47
C ALA A 83 5.02 2.26 -16.52
N GLY A 84 3.92 1.48 -16.38
CA GLY A 84 3.64 0.28 -17.18
C GLY A 84 4.15 -1.02 -16.57
N THR A 85 4.90 -0.97 -15.47
CA THR A 85 5.38 -2.18 -14.79
C THR A 85 4.27 -2.82 -13.98
N TYR A 86 4.12 -4.14 -14.12
CA TYR A 86 3.28 -4.99 -13.28
C TYR A 86 4.14 -5.91 -12.43
N ILE A 87 3.84 -6.00 -11.14
CA ILE A 87 4.49 -6.92 -10.19
C ILE A 87 3.39 -7.64 -9.39
N GLN A 88 3.51 -8.95 -9.27
CA GLN A 88 2.64 -9.78 -8.46
C GLN A 88 3.43 -10.41 -7.32
N VAL A 89 2.86 -10.35 -6.13
CA VAL A 89 3.45 -10.87 -4.90
C VAL A 89 2.49 -11.91 -4.31
N PRO A 90 2.84 -13.19 -4.34
CA PRO A 90 2.09 -14.25 -3.66
C PRO A 90 2.16 -14.11 -2.13
N GLU A 91 1.34 -14.91 -1.45
CA GLU A 91 1.41 -15.05 0.02
C GLU A 91 2.83 -15.43 0.47
N ASP A 92 3.18 -15.02 1.68
CA ASP A 92 4.46 -15.28 2.36
C ASP A 92 5.72 -14.76 1.66
N VAL A 93 5.60 -13.99 0.57
CA VAL A 93 6.75 -13.38 -0.10
C VAL A 93 7.04 -12.00 0.51
N PRO A 94 8.26 -11.78 1.09
CA PRO A 94 8.65 -10.48 1.62
C PRO A 94 8.66 -9.40 0.53
N HIS A 95 7.97 -8.30 0.78
CA HIS A 95 7.90 -7.17 -0.14
C HIS A 95 7.63 -5.85 0.57
N GLY A 96 7.93 -4.78 -0.12
CA GLY A 96 7.68 -3.40 0.31
C GLY A 96 7.86 -2.45 -0.87
N PHE A 97 7.59 -1.18 -0.65
CA PHE A 97 7.75 -0.16 -1.70
C PHE A 97 7.97 1.22 -1.11
N HIS A 98 8.63 2.08 -1.85
CA HIS A 98 8.79 3.50 -1.52
C HIS A 98 9.05 4.33 -2.79
N ASN A 99 9.03 5.64 -2.65
CA ASN A 99 9.42 6.54 -3.73
C ASN A 99 10.70 7.31 -3.35
N PRO A 100 11.89 6.78 -3.66
CA PRO A 100 13.16 7.49 -3.40
C PRO A 100 13.51 8.52 -4.48
N PHE A 101 12.72 8.61 -5.54
CA PHE A 101 12.99 9.45 -6.70
C PHE A 101 12.51 10.90 -6.49
N ASP A 102 12.94 11.79 -7.36
CA ASP A 102 12.64 13.23 -7.32
C ASP A 102 11.32 13.64 -7.97
N LYS A 103 10.57 12.66 -8.47
CA LYS A 103 9.25 12.83 -9.08
C LYS A 103 8.19 12.08 -8.31
N GLU A 104 6.96 12.58 -8.40
CA GLU A 104 5.78 11.88 -7.91
C GLU A 104 5.59 10.56 -8.66
N ALA A 105 5.13 9.55 -7.96
CA ALA A 105 4.79 8.26 -8.53
C ALA A 105 3.34 7.89 -8.17
N VAL A 106 2.66 7.23 -9.10
CA VAL A 106 1.30 6.73 -8.92
C VAL A 106 1.26 5.26 -9.31
N MET A 107 0.70 4.43 -8.43
CA MET A 107 0.48 3.02 -8.75
C MET A 107 -0.91 2.56 -8.28
N LEU A 108 -1.40 1.51 -8.91
CA LEU A 108 -2.50 0.72 -8.38
C LEU A 108 -1.94 -0.35 -7.47
N ILE A 109 -2.57 -0.52 -6.31
CA ILE A 109 -2.35 -1.64 -5.39
C ILE A 109 -3.61 -2.49 -5.42
N PHE A 110 -3.43 -3.76 -5.71
CA PHE A 110 -4.50 -4.73 -5.81
C PHE A 110 -4.32 -5.83 -4.76
N PHE A 111 -5.40 -6.17 -4.06
CA PHE A 111 -5.45 -7.25 -3.09
C PHE A 111 -6.52 -8.28 -3.45
N SER A 112 -6.18 -9.56 -3.34
CA SER A 112 -7.14 -10.65 -3.46
C SER A 112 -6.86 -11.74 -2.42
N PRO A 113 -7.83 -12.03 -1.55
CA PRO A 113 -9.10 -11.35 -1.29
C PRO A 113 -8.93 -9.92 -0.75
N GLY A 114 -10.01 -9.13 -0.77
CA GLY A 114 -9.99 -7.71 -0.36
C GLY A 114 -9.78 -7.46 1.13
N GLN A 115 -10.28 -8.33 1.99
CA GLN A 115 -10.10 -8.40 3.47
C GLN A 115 -10.23 -7.05 4.21
N ASN A 116 -11.22 -6.22 3.85
CA ASN A 116 -11.42 -4.89 4.43
C ASN A 116 -10.16 -4.00 4.39
N ARG A 117 -9.33 -4.11 3.35
CA ARG A 117 -8.08 -3.35 3.23
C ARG A 117 -8.33 -1.82 3.24
N GLU A 118 -9.52 -1.39 2.86
CA GLU A 118 -9.95 0.00 3.00
C GLU A 118 -9.90 0.49 4.45
N GLU A 119 -10.26 -0.34 5.41
CA GLU A 119 -10.22 0.03 6.82
C GLU A 119 -8.79 0.13 7.34
N TYR A 120 -7.89 -0.71 6.85
CA TYR A 120 -6.45 -0.56 7.11
C TYR A 120 -5.96 0.85 6.72
N PHE A 121 -6.27 1.31 5.51
CA PHE A 121 -5.84 2.63 5.05
C PHE A 121 -6.49 3.77 5.83
N ARG A 122 -7.76 3.66 6.20
CA ARG A 122 -8.42 4.66 7.07
C ARG A 122 -7.73 4.78 8.42
N ARG A 123 -7.47 3.66 9.07
CA ARG A 123 -6.78 3.62 10.37
C ARG A 123 -5.34 4.08 10.26
N LEU A 124 -4.63 3.70 9.22
CA LEU A 124 -3.27 4.17 8.95
C LEU A 124 -3.23 5.70 8.78
N GLY A 125 -4.14 6.26 7.99
CA GLY A 125 -4.27 7.71 7.84
C GLY A 125 -4.55 8.42 9.18
N ALA A 126 -5.41 7.85 10.02
CA ALA A 126 -5.71 8.40 11.35
C ALA A 126 -4.50 8.41 12.27
N LEU A 127 -3.62 7.41 12.20
CA LEU A 127 -2.39 7.35 12.98
C LEU A 127 -1.41 8.49 12.66
N TYR A 128 -1.47 9.03 11.44
CA TYR A 128 -0.61 10.13 10.99
C TYR A 128 -1.33 11.48 10.87
N ALA A 129 -2.60 11.56 11.27
CA ALA A 129 -3.36 12.79 11.18
C ALA A 129 -2.79 13.89 12.09
N ASN A 130 -2.94 15.15 11.66
CA ASN A 130 -2.54 16.35 12.43
C ASN A 130 -1.06 16.38 12.83
N GLY A 131 -0.17 15.82 12.00
CA GLY A 131 1.28 15.77 12.28
C GLY A 131 1.69 14.75 13.35
N ARG A 132 0.77 13.88 13.77
CA ARG A 132 1.07 12.78 14.68
C ARG A 132 2.03 11.80 14.03
N ARG A 133 2.88 11.18 14.83
CA ARG A 133 3.68 10.02 14.45
C ARG A 133 3.15 8.80 15.20
N ALA A 134 2.83 7.74 14.46
CA ALA A 134 2.49 6.46 15.06
C ALA A 134 3.71 5.88 15.81
N SER A 135 3.47 5.23 16.93
CA SER A 135 4.49 4.39 17.56
C SER A 135 4.68 3.09 16.77
N GLU A 136 5.83 2.45 16.94
CA GLU A 136 6.11 1.14 16.32
C GLU A 136 5.04 0.11 16.71
N GLN A 137 4.65 0.07 17.99
CA GLN A 137 3.63 -0.86 18.47
C GLN A 137 2.25 -0.63 17.83
N GLU A 138 1.83 0.64 17.69
CA GLU A 138 0.57 0.97 17.00
C GLU A 138 0.56 0.51 15.54
N LEU A 139 1.70 0.59 14.86
CA LEU A 139 1.82 0.11 13.49
C LEU A 139 1.80 -1.42 13.42
N ILE A 140 2.53 -2.11 14.30
CA ILE A 140 2.54 -3.58 14.38
C ILE A 140 1.13 -4.09 14.66
N ASP A 141 0.42 -3.52 15.62
CA ASP A 141 -0.94 -3.92 15.97
C ASP A 141 -1.92 -3.69 14.80
N LEU A 142 -1.83 -2.52 14.14
CA LEU A 142 -2.64 -2.24 12.98
C LEU A 142 -2.36 -3.21 11.83
N MET A 143 -1.11 -3.49 11.54
CA MET A 143 -0.72 -4.39 10.47
C MET A 143 -1.23 -5.81 10.72
N ALA A 144 -1.08 -6.31 11.96
CA ALA A 144 -1.52 -7.65 12.34
C ALA A 144 -3.04 -7.84 12.20
N ASP A 145 -3.84 -6.81 12.48
CA ASP A 145 -5.30 -6.83 12.29
C ASP A 145 -5.72 -7.03 10.82
N PHE A 146 -4.82 -6.76 9.87
CA PHE A 146 -5.08 -6.80 8.43
C PHE A 146 -4.13 -7.72 7.65
N ASP A 147 -3.73 -8.84 8.22
CA ASP A 147 -2.90 -9.84 7.56
C ASP A 147 -1.58 -9.28 7.00
N GLN A 148 -0.95 -8.36 7.73
CA GLN A 148 0.32 -7.77 7.34
C GLN A 148 1.32 -7.93 8.49
N PHE A 149 2.45 -8.59 8.22
CA PHE A 149 3.44 -8.92 9.24
C PHE A 149 4.81 -8.44 8.80
N GLU A 150 5.47 -7.65 9.64
CA GLU A 150 6.84 -7.20 9.38
C GLU A 150 7.79 -8.38 9.23
N VAL A 151 8.78 -8.20 8.36
CA VAL A 151 9.92 -9.09 8.23
C VAL A 151 11.20 -8.32 8.57
N GLU A 152 12.23 -9.05 9.01
CA GLU A 152 13.52 -8.45 9.26
C GLU A 152 14.09 -7.86 7.96
N TYR A 153 14.50 -6.59 8.01
CA TYR A 153 15.13 -5.89 6.91
C TYR A 153 16.46 -5.29 7.37
N THR A 154 17.55 -5.71 6.73
CA THR A 154 18.93 -5.27 7.07
C THR A 154 19.48 -4.20 6.13
N GLY A 155 18.69 -3.77 5.14
CA GLY A 155 19.07 -2.71 4.20
C GLY A 155 18.96 -1.31 4.82
N ASN A 156 19.33 -0.32 4.04
CA ASN A 156 19.35 1.08 4.47
C ASN A 156 18.38 1.93 3.62
N VAL A 157 17.07 1.72 3.79
CA VAL A 157 16.03 2.57 3.21
C VAL A 157 15.51 3.50 4.32
N PRO A 158 15.53 4.84 4.12
CA PRO A 158 14.97 5.77 5.08
C PRO A 158 13.51 5.46 5.41
N GLY A 159 13.21 5.31 6.70
CA GLY A 159 11.87 4.96 7.18
C GLY A 159 11.56 3.45 7.21
N TRP A 160 12.50 2.59 6.80
CA TRP A 160 12.36 1.12 6.80
C TRP A 160 13.26 0.45 7.85
N GLY A 161 13.65 0.93 8.81
CA GLY A 161 14.45 0.30 9.84
C GLY A 161 13.84 0.50 11.21
N ARG A 162 14.16 -0.38 12.13
CA ARG A 162 13.96 -0.11 13.55
C ARG A 162 14.89 1.04 13.93
N HIS A 163 14.34 2.08 14.45
CA HIS A 163 15.06 3.18 15.04
C HIS A 163 15.26 2.95 16.53
#